data_2ff649bc13abe7bc7d35589ac527d6af
#
_entry.id   2ff649bc13abe7bc7d35589ac527d6af
#
_cell.length_a   1.000
_cell.length_b   1.000
_cell.length_c   1.000
_cell.angle_alpha   90.00
_cell.angle_beta   90.00
_cell.angle_gamma   90.00
#
_symmetry.space_group_name_H-M   'P 1'
#
loop_
_entity.id
_entity.type
_entity.pdbx_description
1 polymer ?
#
loop_
_entity_poly.entity_id
_entity_poly.type
_entity_poly.pdbx_seq_one_letter_code
_entity_poly.pdbx_strand_id
1 'polypeptide(L)'
;MNLAGDLRMSKFFSHLALFGAICIALSASPGRAAELVMFERAGCAWCETFDHEIAPIYGKTDEGLRAPLRRVDTAQPIPPDLAFIEIERLTPVFVLIDRGREIGRIRGYPGEAFFWDLLNVLVKQLDASTIDGHQPALMAKATQAHD
;
A
#
# COMPACT_ATOMS: atom_id res chain seq x y z
N MET A 1 10.89 40.31 48.93
CA MET A 1 10.00 39.68 47.94
C MET A 1 10.78 39.57 46.63
N ASN A 2 11.22 38.35 46.27
CA ASN A 2 12.16 38.13 45.18
C ASN A 2 11.42 37.96 43.84
N LEU A 3 11.41 38.99 43.02
CA LEU A 3 10.84 39.03 41.65
C LEU A 3 11.74 38.37 40.61
N ALA A 4 12.87 37.76 40.99
CA ALA A 4 13.84 37.17 40.08
C ALA A 4 13.57 35.67 39.75
N GLY A 5 12.63 35.00 40.42
CA GLY A 5 12.34 33.57 40.26
C GLY A 5 11.36 33.26 39.14
N ASP A 6 10.43 34.16 38.82
CA ASP A 6 9.31 33.87 37.90
C ASP A 6 9.68 33.91 36.40
N LEU A 7 10.69 34.70 36.04
CA LEU A 7 11.10 34.83 34.64
C LEU A 7 11.86 33.60 34.06
N ARG A 8 12.47 32.78 34.94
CA ARG A 8 13.19 31.58 34.50
C ARG A 8 12.26 30.39 34.24
N MET A 9 11.19 30.30 35.03
CA MET A 9 10.25 29.19 34.93
C MET A 9 9.36 29.29 33.66
N SER A 10 9.00 30.53 33.28
CA SER A 10 8.21 30.79 32.06
C SER A 10 8.92 30.36 30.75
N LYS A 11 10.25 30.53 30.70
CA LYS A 11 11.02 30.12 29.50
C LYS A 11 11.15 28.60 29.34
N PHE A 12 11.20 27.86 30.45
CA PHE A 12 11.23 26.39 30.39
C PHE A 12 9.92 25.77 29.88
N PHE A 13 8.77 26.33 30.27
CA PHE A 13 7.48 25.86 29.79
C PHE A 13 7.26 26.19 28.28
N SER A 14 7.79 27.31 27.80
CA SER A 14 7.70 27.69 26.40
C SER A 14 8.48 26.77 25.47
N HIS A 15 9.65 26.28 25.86
CA HIS A 15 10.46 25.36 25.07
C HIS A 15 9.92 23.92 25.12
N LEU A 16 9.31 23.50 26.25
CA LEU A 16 8.70 22.18 26.38
C LEU A 16 7.43 22.05 25.50
N ALA A 17 6.65 23.13 25.38
CA ALA A 17 5.46 23.18 24.51
C ALA A 17 5.83 23.13 23.01
N LEU A 18 6.96 23.77 22.63
CA LEU A 18 7.42 23.76 21.22
C LEU A 18 7.96 22.40 20.80
N PHE A 19 8.63 21.65 21.71
CA PHE A 19 9.11 20.29 21.43
C PHE A 19 7.97 19.26 21.30
N GLY A 20 6.88 19.42 22.08
CA GLY A 20 5.69 18.56 21.97
C GLY A 20 4.94 18.72 20.66
N ALA A 21 4.88 19.91 20.08
CA ALA A 21 4.20 20.18 18.81
C ALA A 21 4.94 19.59 17.60
N ILE A 22 6.25 19.47 17.63
CA ILE A 22 7.08 18.94 16.54
C ILE A 22 6.94 17.40 16.44
N CYS A 23 6.75 16.70 17.55
CA CYS A 23 6.60 15.23 17.54
C CYS A 23 5.28 14.74 16.96
N ILE A 24 4.23 15.55 16.92
CA ILE A 24 2.91 15.15 16.39
C ILE A 24 2.86 15.20 14.85
N ALA A 25 3.74 15.99 14.23
CA ALA A 25 3.75 16.18 12.77
C ALA A 25 4.43 15.03 11.98
N LEU A 26 5.11 14.07 12.63
CA LEU A 26 5.83 12.97 11.96
C LEU A 26 5.05 11.65 11.90
N SER A 27 3.79 11.62 12.28
CA SER A 27 2.92 10.43 12.15
C SER A 27 2.24 10.36 10.79
N ALA A 28 2.90 10.79 9.71
CA ALA A 28 2.49 10.40 8.36
C ALA A 28 2.79 8.90 8.23
N SER A 29 1.81 8.05 8.46
CA SER A 29 1.89 6.64 8.08
C SER A 29 2.30 6.61 6.60
N PRO A 30 3.41 5.95 6.23
CA PRO A 30 3.73 5.79 4.83
C PRO A 30 2.53 5.14 4.17
N GLY A 31 1.91 5.82 3.23
CA GLY A 31 0.84 5.26 2.43
C GLY A 31 1.37 3.92 1.91
N ARG A 32 0.66 2.84 2.21
CA ARG A 32 1.07 1.49 1.85
C ARG A 32 1.28 1.46 0.35
N ALA A 33 2.51 1.15 -0.08
CA ALA A 33 2.84 0.98 -1.48
C ALA A 33 1.96 -0.13 -2.08
N ALA A 34 1.77 -0.11 -3.39
CA ALA A 34 1.05 -1.18 -4.06
C ALA A 34 1.73 -2.53 -3.82
N GLU A 35 0.94 -3.59 -3.72
CA GLU A 35 1.41 -4.97 -3.60
C GLU A 35 0.53 -5.91 -4.43
N LEU A 36 1.12 -6.97 -4.99
CA LEU A 36 0.39 -8.07 -5.60
C LEU A 36 0.30 -9.21 -4.59
N VAL A 37 -0.90 -9.47 -4.09
CA VAL A 37 -1.13 -10.56 -3.13
C VAL A 37 -1.58 -11.80 -3.88
N MET A 38 -0.82 -12.89 -3.76
CA MET A 38 -1.18 -14.22 -4.27
C MET A 38 -1.80 -15.04 -3.15
N PHE A 39 -3.08 -15.33 -3.28
CA PHE A 39 -3.77 -16.31 -2.42
C PHE A 39 -3.57 -17.70 -2.97
N GLU A 40 -3.00 -18.58 -2.16
CA GLU A 40 -2.60 -19.92 -2.54
C GLU A 40 -2.96 -20.95 -1.47
N ARG A 41 -2.73 -22.24 -1.77
CA ARG A 41 -2.83 -23.34 -0.80
C ARG A 41 -1.93 -24.50 -1.22
N ALA A 42 -1.60 -25.36 -0.28
CA ALA A 42 -0.84 -26.59 -0.54
C ALA A 42 -1.55 -27.47 -1.58
N GLY A 43 -0.77 -28.13 -2.47
CA GLY A 43 -1.28 -28.99 -3.53
C GLY A 43 -1.99 -28.28 -4.68
N CYS A 44 -1.75 -26.99 -4.84
CA CYS A 44 -2.28 -26.21 -5.94
C CYS A 44 -1.35 -26.31 -7.17
N ALA A 45 -1.66 -27.14 -8.14
CA ALA A 45 -0.84 -27.36 -9.33
C ALA A 45 -0.58 -26.06 -10.14
N TRP A 46 -1.57 -25.18 -10.24
CA TRP A 46 -1.41 -23.89 -10.94
C TRP A 46 -0.53 -22.90 -10.14
N CYS A 47 -0.49 -23.03 -8.81
CA CYS A 47 0.45 -22.26 -7.98
C CYS A 47 1.88 -22.74 -8.23
N GLU A 48 2.10 -24.05 -8.32
CA GLU A 48 3.39 -24.65 -8.64
C GLU A 48 3.87 -24.24 -10.04
N THR A 49 2.97 -24.21 -11.03
CA THR A 49 3.31 -23.73 -12.37
C THR A 49 3.75 -22.26 -12.35
N PHE A 50 3.03 -21.39 -11.64
CA PHE A 50 3.43 -19.99 -11.43
C PHE A 50 4.81 -19.89 -10.75
N ASP A 51 5.08 -20.74 -9.78
CA ASP A 51 6.35 -20.75 -9.04
C ASP A 51 7.54 -21.12 -9.93
N HIS A 52 7.32 -21.93 -10.96
CA HIS A 52 8.36 -22.29 -11.92
C HIS A 52 8.55 -21.24 -13.01
N GLU A 53 7.48 -20.65 -13.50
CA GLU A 53 7.53 -19.77 -14.67
C GLU A 53 7.73 -18.30 -14.33
N ILE A 54 7.07 -17.80 -13.29
CA ILE A 54 6.98 -16.36 -13.00
C ILE A 54 7.74 -15.96 -11.74
N ALA A 55 7.57 -16.69 -10.63
CA ALA A 55 8.11 -16.27 -9.33
C ALA A 55 9.63 -15.98 -9.34
N PRO A 56 10.50 -16.73 -10.07
CA PRO A 56 11.92 -16.48 -10.07
C PRO A 56 12.36 -15.16 -10.70
N ILE A 57 11.52 -14.61 -11.58
CA ILE A 57 11.80 -13.38 -12.32
C ILE A 57 10.95 -12.21 -11.86
N TYR A 58 9.79 -12.45 -11.24
CA TYR A 58 8.78 -11.43 -10.90
C TYR A 58 9.38 -10.20 -10.21
N GLY A 59 10.15 -10.40 -9.15
CA GLY A 59 10.75 -9.29 -8.38
C GLY A 59 11.82 -8.48 -9.12
N LYS A 60 12.19 -8.89 -10.35
CA LYS A 60 13.15 -8.20 -11.21
C LYS A 60 12.49 -7.42 -12.35
N THR A 61 11.19 -7.56 -12.51
CA THR A 61 10.39 -6.86 -13.54
C THR A 61 9.90 -5.51 -13.02
N ASP A 62 9.53 -4.62 -13.92
CA ASP A 62 8.98 -3.31 -13.57
C ASP A 62 7.67 -3.46 -12.78
N GLU A 63 6.84 -4.44 -13.12
CA GLU A 63 5.60 -4.76 -12.41
C GLU A 63 5.90 -5.22 -10.98
N GLY A 64 6.86 -6.13 -10.81
CA GLY A 64 7.27 -6.66 -9.50
C GLY A 64 7.94 -5.62 -8.60
N LEU A 65 8.63 -4.64 -9.18
CA LEU A 65 9.19 -3.50 -8.45
C LEU A 65 8.09 -2.53 -8.00
N ARG A 66 7.06 -2.34 -8.82
CA ARG A 66 5.92 -1.46 -8.52
C ARG A 66 4.91 -2.08 -7.56
N ALA A 67 4.71 -3.39 -7.64
CA ALA A 67 3.80 -4.17 -6.82
C ALA A 67 4.48 -5.47 -6.36
N PRO A 68 5.33 -5.44 -5.33
CA PRO A 68 6.00 -6.63 -4.82
C PRO A 68 5.03 -7.76 -4.49
N LEU A 69 5.44 -9.00 -4.81
CA LEU A 69 4.63 -10.18 -4.56
C LEU A 69 4.60 -10.52 -3.07
N ARG A 70 3.40 -10.63 -2.51
CA ARG A 70 3.13 -11.16 -1.18
C ARG A 70 2.29 -12.43 -1.29
N ARG A 71 2.70 -13.49 -0.59
CA ARG A 71 2.01 -14.79 -0.61
C ARG A 71 1.18 -14.97 0.65
N VAL A 72 -0.03 -15.50 0.49
CA VAL A 72 -0.96 -15.77 1.59
C VAL A 72 -1.56 -17.16 1.40
N ASP A 73 -1.27 -18.06 2.36
CA ASP A 73 -1.87 -19.39 2.41
C ASP A 73 -3.30 -19.29 2.95
N THR A 74 -4.27 -19.64 2.11
CA THR A 74 -5.71 -19.62 2.48
C THR A 74 -6.13 -20.70 3.49
N ALA A 75 -5.24 -21.64 3.82
CA ALA A 75 -5.45 -22.59 4.91
C ALA A 75 -5.11 -21.99 6.28
N GLN A 76 -4.45 -20.83 6.32
CA GLN A 76 -4.12 -20.09 7.53
C GLN A 76 -5.08 -18.93 7.75
N PRO A 77 -5.16 -18.37 8.97
CA PRO A 77 -5.91 -17.14 9.21
C PRO A 77 -5.43 -16.01 8.29
N ILE A 78 -6.36 -15.36 7.62
CA ILE A 78 -6.05 -14.25 6.74
C ILE A 78 -5.48 -13.08 7.57
N PRO A 79 -4.37 -12.47 7.14
CA PRO A 79 -3.81 -11.32 7.83
C PRO A 79 -4.85 -10.19 8.02
N PRO A 80 -4.91 -9.55 9.20
CA PRO A 80 -5.94 -8.53 9.49
C PRO A 80 -5.97 -7.37 8.51
N ASP A 81 -4.82 -7.03 7.94
CA ASP A 81 -4.68 -5.97 6.94
C ASP A 81 -5.25 -6.34 5.56
N LEU A 82 -5.62 -7.60 5.35
CA LEU A 82 -6.30 -8.11 4.15
C LEU A 82 -7.75 -8.50 4.41
N ALA A 83 -8.32 -8.20 5.60
CA ALA A 83 -9.68 -8.56 5.96
C ALA A 83 -10.77 -7.93 5.06
N PHE A 84 -10.43 -6.90 4.29
CA PHE A 84 -11.33 -6.27 3.31
C PHE A 84 -11.40 -7.02 1.97
N ILE A 85 -10.52 -8.03 1.75
CA ILE A 85 -10.50 -8.82 0.52
C ILE A 85 -11.43 -10.02 0.65
N GLU A 86 -12.33 -10.17 -0.32
CA GLU A 86 -13.14 -11.39 -0.43
C GLU A 86 -12.25 -12.55 -0.91
N ILE A 87 -12.11 -13.58 -0.05
CA ILE A 87 -11.30 -14.76 -0.33
C ILE A 87 -12.12 -15.77 -1.14
N GLU A 88 -11.60 -16.12 -2.30
CA GLU A 88 -12.22 -17.09 -3.20
C GLU A 88 -11.74 -18.53 -2.88
N ARG A 89 -12.55 -19.53 -3.26
CA ARG A 89 -12.20 -20.95 -3.07
C ARG A 89 -11.18 -21.46 -4.07
N LEU A 90 -11.02 -20.75 -5.16
CA LEU A 90 -10.08 -21.07 -6.23
C LEU A 90 -8.69 -20.56 -5.84
N THR A 91 -7.63 -21.27 -6.27
CA THR A 91 -6.23 -20.87 -6.15
C THR A 91 -5.45 -21.18 -7.43
N PRO A 92 -4.47 -20.37 -7.81
CA PRO A 92 -4.13 -19.08 -7.19
C PRO A 92 -5.15 -17.99 -7.54
N VAL A 93 -5.26 -16.97 -6.67
CA VAL A 93 -5.87 -15.70 -7.02
C VAL A 93 -4.86 -14.60 -6.73
N PHE A 94 -4.60 -13.73 -7.68
CA PHE A 94 -3.71 -12.59 -7.53
C PHE A 94 -4.55 -11.33 -7.38
N VAL A 95 -4.36 -10.59 -6.30
CA VAL A 95 -5.08 -9.35 -6.01
C VAL A 95 -4.09 -8.20 -5.96
N LEU A 96 -4.22 -7.24 -6.88
CA LEU A 96 -3.45 -6.00 -6.83
C LEU A 96 -4.11 -5.06 -5.82
N ILE A 97 -3.35 -4.66 -4.83
CA ILE A 97 -3.79 -3.76 -3.75
C ILE A 97 -2.97 -2.48 -3.82
N ASP A 98 -3.61 -1.32 -3.68
CA ASP A 98 -2.95 -0.04 -3.52
C ASP A 98 -3.63 0.76 -2.42
N ARG A 99 -2.84 1.28 -1.47
CA ARG A 99 -3.34 2.10 -0.35
C ARG A 99 -4.50 1.48 0.42
N GLY A 100 -4.42 0.14 0.67
CA GLY A 100 -5.43 -0.62 1.41
C GLY A 100 -6.74 -0.85 0.64
N ARG A 101 -6.72 -0.76 -0.69
CA ARG A 101 -7.86 -0.95 -1.57
C ARG A 101 -7.52 -1.92 -2.69
N GLU A 102 -8.41 -2.85 -3.01
CA GLU A 102 -8.28 -3.69 -4.19
C GLU A 102 -8.43 -2.85 -5.46
N ILE A 103 -7.45 -2.96 -6.35
CA ILE A 103 -7.47 -2.36 -7.70
C ILE A 103 -8.10 -3.33 -8.70
N GLY A 104 -7.81 -4.63 -8.54
CA GLY A 104 -8.39 -5.69 -9.35
C GLY A 104 -7.70 -7.01 -9.09
N ARG A 105 -8.14 -8.06 -9.77
CA ARG A 105 -7.64 -9.42 -9.55
C ARG A 105 -7.53 -10.27 -10.80
N ILE A 106 -6.62 -11.23 -10.75
CA ILE A 106 -6.45 -12.30 -11.74
C ILE A 106 -6.84 -13.62 -11.07
N ARG A 107 -7.80 -14.34 -11.65
CA ARG A 107 -8.30 -15.62 -11.13
C ARG A 107 -7.64 -16.76 -11.83
N GLY A 108 -6.93 -17.63 -11.09
CA GLY A 108 -6.13 -18.70 -11.64
C GLY A 108 -4.81 -18.21 -12.22
N TYR A 109 -4.03 -19.15 -12.74
CA TYR A 109 -2.83 -18.86 -13.51
C TYR A 109 -3.06 -19.27 -14.97
N PRO A 110 -3.23 -18.31 -15.89
CA PRO A 110 -3.58 -18.59 -17.27
C PRO A 110 -2.39 -18.91 -18.18
N GLY A 111 -1.18 -19.09 -17.59
CA GLY A 111 0.09 -19.19 -18.29
C GLY A 111 0.80 -17.85 -18.41
N GLU A 112 2.12 -17.93 -18.67
CA GLU A 112 3.05 -16.78 -18.59
C GLU A 112 2.58 -15.56 -19.39
N ALA A 113 2.33 -15.71 -20.69
CA ALA A 113 1.98 -14.59 -21.56
C ALA A 113 0.71 -13.86 -21.11
N PHE A 114 -0.37 -14.61 -20.84
CA PHE A 114 -1.62 -14.03 -20.38
C PHE A 114 -1.54 -13.45 -18.97
N PHE A 115 -0.72 -14.04 -18.10
CA PHE A 115 -0.49 -13.48 -16.77
C PHE A 115 0.11 -12.07 -16.86
N TRP A 116 1.16 -11.88 -17.66
CA TRP A 116 1.79 -10.58 -17.86
C TRP A 116 0.84 -9.57 -18.49
N ASP A 117 0.05 -9.96 -19.49
CA ASP A 117 -0.93 -9.08 -20.12
C ASP A 117 -1.98 -8.58 -19.12
N LEU A 118 -2.54 -9.48 -18.32
CA LEU A 118 -3.53 -9.14 -17.29
C LEU A 118 -2.94 -8.28 -16.19
N LEU A 119 -1.73 -8.61 -15.73
CA LEU A 119 -1.04 -7.84 -14.71
C LEU A 119 -0.73 -6.42 -15.19
N ASN A 120 -0.28 -6.26 -16.43
CA ASN A 120 -0.03 -4.96 -17.03
C ASN A 120 -1.28 -4.08 -17.07
N VAL A 121 -2.45 -4.66 -17.36
CA VAL A 121 -3.73 -3.94 -17.30
C VAL A 121 -4.00 -3.43 -15.88
N LEU A 122 -3.77 -4.26 -14.86
CA LEU A 122 -3.97 -3.87 -13.46
C LEU A 122 -2.97 -2.80 -13.01
N VAL A 123 -1.68 -2.98 -13.33
CA VAL A 123 -0.61 -2.05 -12.93
C VAL A 123 -0.79 -0.66 -13.54
N LYS A 124 -1.31 -0.57 -14.77
CA LYS A 124 -1.67 0.72 -15.39
C LYS A 124 -2.76 1.48 -14.61
N GLN A 125 -3.64 0.78 -13.89
CA GLN A 125 -4.66 1.42 -13.06
C GLN A 125 -4.07 2.09 -11.80
N LEU A 126 -2.86 1.70 -11.36
CA LEU A 126 -2.15 2.40 -10.28
C LEU A 126 -1.84 3.84 -10.68
N ASP A 127 -1.44 4.06 -11.93
CA ASP A 127 -1.11 5.40 -12.45
C ASP A 127 -2.36 6.28 -12.50
N ALA A 128 -3.48 5.75 -12.99
CA ALA A 128 -4.76 6.44 -13.05
C ALA A 128 -5.27 6.84 -11.64
N SER A 129 -5.20 5.92 -10.67
CA SER A 129 -5.65 6.20 -9.30
C SER A 129 -4.76 7.20 -8.55
N THR A 130 -3.52 7.39 -8.98
CA THR A 130 -2.61 8.41 -8.43
C THR A 130 -2.98 9.81 -8.93
N ILE A 131 -3.44 9.93 -10.17
CA ILE A 131 -3.87 11.20 -10.78
C ILE A 131 -5.16 11.69 -10.10
N ASP A 132 -6.15 10.83 -9.90
CA ASP A 132 -7.42 11.17 -9.24
C ASP A 132 -7.23 11.59 -7.77
N GLY A 133 -6.29 10.98 -7.05
CA GLY A 133 -5.96 11.35 -5.66
C GLY A 133 -5.29 12.72 -5.52
N HIS A 134 -4.72 13.29 -6.59
CA HIS A 134 -4.04 14.60 -6.58
C HIS A 134 -4.96 15.77 -6.96
N GLN A 135 -6.07 15.51 -7.65
CA GLN A 135 -6.97 16.52 -8.17
C GLN A 135 -7.67 17.36 -7.09
N PRO A 136 -8.16 16.79 -5.96
CA PRO A 136 -8.78 17.60 -4.89
C PRO A 136 -7.78 18.56 -4.22
N ALA A 137 -6.54 18.18 -4.07
CA ALA A 137 -5.50 19.01 -3.43
C ALA A 137 -5.10 20.23 -4.29
N LEU A 138 -5.08 20.07 -5.60
CA LEU A 138 -4.79 21.15 -6.54
C LEU A 138 -5.95 22.15 -6.63
N MET A 139 -7.20 21.68 -6.62
CA MET A 139 -8.38 22.54 -6.62
C MET A 139 -8.52 23.33 -5.31
N ALA A 140 -8.27 22.71 -4.16
CA ALA A 140 -8.29 23.41 -2.87
C ALA A 140 -7.25 24.52 -2.80
N LYS A 141 -6.07 24.32 -3.38
CA LYS A 141 -4.99 25.32 -3.41
C LYS A 141 -5.29 26.48 -4.36
N ALA A 142 -6.00 26.23 -5.46
CA ALA A 142 -6.40 27.26 -6.40
C ALA A 142 -7.48 28.21 -5.82
N THR A 143 -8.37 27.69 -4.98
CA THR A 143 -9.41 28.48 -4.33
C THR A 143 -8.85 29.41 -3.26
N GLN A 144 -7.77 29.02 -2.57
CA GLN A 144 -7.10 29.85 -1.54
C GLN A 144 -6.21 30.97 -2.11
N ALA A 145 -5.89 30.94 -3.39
CA ALA A 145 -5.03 31.95 -4.03
C ALA A 145 -5.81 33.16 -4.61
N HIS A 146 -7.15 33.19 -4.44
CA HIS A 146 -8.01 34.20 -5.03
C HIS A 146 -8.77 35.06 -4.00
N ASP A 147 -8.41 34.90 -2.71
CA ASP A 147 -8.85 35.75 -1.58
C ASP A 147 -7.67 36.59 -1.10
#